data_bd946907d28adaec6797664f003e34a0
#
_entry.id   bd946907d28adaec6797664f003e34a0
#
_cell.length_a   1.000
_cell.length_b   1.000
_cell.length_c   1.000
_cell.angle_alpha   90.00
_cell.angle_beta   90.00
_cell.angle_gamma   90.00
#
_symmetry.space_group_name_H-M   'P 1'
#
loop_
_entity.id
_entity.type
_entity.pdbx_description
1 polymer ?
#
loop_
_entity_poly.entity_id
_entity_poly.type
_entity_poly.pdbx_seq_one_letter_code
_entity_poly.pdbx_strand_id
1 'polypeptide(L)'
;KVWDNTRAAFVFDHYAPAPDIKSAANHGEMREFARKNQLKYHFDTNCGVCHQVMPEAGVIYPGMIIVATDSHTTTHGAFGAMGTGCGATDMATILMTGELWFRVPEIIEVRLEGKAPEGVFPKDVILNVLGRIKADGAVYKAIDFTGSYVESLNVAGRMVICNMAVEMGVKTAYMQPNQDVLDY
;
A
#
# COMPACT_ATOMS: atom_id res chain seq x y z
N LYS A 1 -13.23 19.38 9.38
CA LYS A 1 -13.20 18.35 10.40
C LYS A 1 -13.09 17.00 9.72
N VAL A 2 -12.19 16.13 10.20
CA VAL A 2 -12.09 14.76 9.71
C VAL A 2 -13.32 13.97 10.15
N TRP A 3 -13.84 13.12 9.27
CA TRP A 3 -15.00 12.28 9.51
C TRP A 3 -14.81 11.36 10.72
N ASP A 4 -13.74 10.61 10.74
CA ASP A 4 -13.35 9.76 11.86
C ASP A 4 -11.82 9.82 12.05
N ASN A 5 -11.39 10.39 13.17
CA ASN A 5 -9.98 10.59 13.48
C ASN A 5 -9.25 9.28 13.88
N THR A 6 -9.97 8.19 14.09
CA THR A 6 -9.41 6.86 14.37
C THR A 6 -9.17 6.04 13.10
N ARG A 7 -9.69 6.52 11.95
CA ARG A 7 -9.55 5.86 10.65
C ARG A 7 -8.70 6.64 9.66
N ALA A 8 -8.08 7.72 10.09
CA ALA A 8 -7.14 8.51 9.30
C ALA A 8 -5.74 8.38 9.88
N ALA A 9 -4.76 8.17 9.00
CA ALA A 9 -3.34 8.13 9.37
C ALA A 9 -2.54 9.13 8.52
N PHE A 10 -1.61 9.84 9.14
CA PHE A 10 -0.61 10.65 8.47
C PHE A 10 0.76 10.05 8.71
N VAL A 11 1.50 9.80 7.62
CA VAL A 11 2.88 9.32 7.65
C VAL A 11 3.74 10.28 6.84
N PHE A 12 4.79 10.81 7.47
CA PHE A 12 5.69 11.80 6.88
C PHE A 12 6.94 11.10 6.34
N ASP A 13 6.80 10.35 5.27
CA ASP A 13 7.88 9.59 4.66
C ASP A 13 8.39 10.17 3.34
N HIS A 14 7.61 11.01 2.68
CA HIS A 14 8.02 11.73 1.49
C HIS A 14 8.62 13.09 1.85
N TYR A 15 9.69 13.48 1.14
CA TYR A 15 10.44 14.70 1.43
C TYR A 15 10.91 14.79 2.90
N ALA A 16 11.27 13.66 3.49
CA ALA A 16 11.72 13.54 4.88
C ALA A 16 13.19 13.07 4.92
N PRO A 17 14.14 13.88 5.45
CA PRO A 17 13.92 15.27 5.93
C PRO A 17 13.54 16.23 4.78
N ALA A 18 12.86 17.33 5.11
CA ALA A 18 12.41 18.30 4.12
C ALA A 18 13.60 18.92 3.34
N PRO A 19 13.66 18.79 1.99
CA PRO A 19 14.78 19.27 1.19
C PRO A 19 14.75 20.78 0.96
N ASP A 20 13.61 21.43 1.19
CA ASP A 20 13.40 22.87 0.96
C ASP A 20 12.35 23.46 1.92
N ILE A 21 12.24 24.79 1.91
CA ILE A 21 11.32 25.55 2.76
C ILE A 21 9.85 25.20 2.48
N LYS A 22 9.49 24.96 1.20
CA LYS A 22 8.11 24.62 0.81
C LYS A 22 7.70 23.26 1.39
N SER A 23 8.57 22.27 1.28
CA SER A 23 8.33 20.94 1.86
C SER A 23 8.22 21.00 3.39
N ALA A 24 9.08 21.79 4.03
CA ALA A 24 9.03 22.01 5.48
C ALA A 24 7.72 22.70 5.90
N ALA A 25 7.25 23.68 5.15
CA ALA A 25 5.98 24.37 5.39
C ALA A 25 4.80 23.39 5.26
N ASN A 26 4.78 22.57 4.20
CA ASN A 26 3.75 21.53 4.02
C ASN A 26 3.71 20.55 5.21
N HIS A 27 4.89 20.08 5.68
CA HIS A 27 4.95 19.24 6.87
C HIS A 27 4.40 19.96 8.12
N GLY A 28 4.67 21.28 8.25
CA GLY A 28 4.11 22.09 9.33
C GLY A 28 2.59 22.14 9.30
N GLU A 29 2.00 22.39 8.14
CA GLU A 29 0.54 22.43 7.94
C GLU A 29 -0.10 21.06 8.22
N MET A 30 0.53 19.98 7.76
CA MET A 30 0.04 18.61 8.03
C MET A 30 0.07 18.27 9.52
N ARG A 31 1.14 18.65 10.25
CA ARG A 31 1.21 18.48 11.72
C ARG A 31 0.11 19.26 12.43
N GLU A 32 -0.12 20.51 12.02
CA GLU A 32 -1.19 21.31 12.58
C GLU A 32 -2.57 20.72 12.30
N PHE A 33 -2.80 20.23 11.08
CA PHE A 33 -4.03 19.54 10.72
C PHE A 33 -4.25 18.29 11.56
N ALA A 34 -3.23 17.43 11.71
CA ALA A 34 -3.29 16.23 12.53
C ALA A 34 -3.64 16.55 13.98
N ARG A 35 -2.99 17.57 14.56
CA ARG A 35 -3.23 18.05 15.93
C ARG A 35 -4.64 18.62 16.11
N LYS A 36 -5.10 19.47 15.18
CA LYS A 36 -6.46 20.09 15.24
C LYS A 36 -7.57 19.05 15.16
N ASN A 37 -7.35 17.99 14.37
CA ASN A 37 -8.32 16.92 14.18
C ASN A 37 -8.11 15.74 15.15
N GLN A 38 -7.10 15.80 16.02
CA GLN A 38 -6.77 14.75 16.99
C GLN A 38 -6.60 13.37 16.33
N LEU A 39 -5.86 13.32 15.21
CA LEU A 39 -5.66 12.06 14.51
C LEU A 39 -4.96 11.05 15.42
N LYS A 40 -5.54 9.85 15.50
CA LYS A 40 -5.00 8.76 16.32
C LYS A 40 -3.63 8.28 15.80
N TYR A 41 -3.47 8.24 14.47
CA TYR A 41 -2.28 7.74 13.83
C TYR A 41 -1.54 8.89 13.15
N HIS A 42 -0.43 9.29 13.74
CA HIS A 42 0.45 10.34 13.25
C HIS A 42 1.90 9.90 13.42
N PHE A 43 2.54 9.59 12.30
CA PHE A 43 3.92 9.12 12.22
C PHE A 43 4.78 10.22 11.59
N ASP A 44 5.59 10.89 12.38
CA ASP A 44 6.42 12.01 11.92
C ASP A 44 7.66 11.52 11.16
N THR A 45 8.47 12.43 10.64
CA THR A 45 9.57 12.24 9.67
C THR A 45 10.67 11.25 10.07
N ASN A 46 10.70 10.80 11.31
CA ASN A 46 11.68 9.84 11.82
C ASN A 46 11.11 8.42 12.03
N CYS A 47 9.85 8.19 11.65
CA CYS A 47 9.20 6.91 11.90
C CYS A 47 9.50 5.85 10.83
N GLY A 48 9.71 6.26 9.59
CA GLY A 48 9.97 5.36 8.46
C GLY A 48 8.93 5.45 7.35
N VAL A 49 9.01 4.54 6.38
CA VAL A 49 8.12 4.49 5.20
C VAL A 49 6.74 3.98 5.58
N CYS A 50 5.68 4.59 5.06
CA CYS A 50 4.29 4.28 5.39
C CYS A 50 3.94 2.79 5.20
N HIS A 51 4.44 2.17 4.13
CA HIS A 51 4.19 0.76 3.82
C HIS A 51 4.79 -0.21 4.85
N GLN A 52 5.78 0.23 5.61
CA GLN A 52 6.41 -0.53 6.69
C GLN A 52 5.83 -0.16 8.06
N VAL A 53 5.77 1.14 8.35
CA VAL A 53 5.36 1.66 9.67
C VAL A 53 3.92 1.29 10.02
N MET A 54 3.00 1.38 9.05
CA MET A 54 1.59 1.13 9.33
C MET A 54 1.28 -0.34 9.66
N PRO A 55 1.80 -1.34 8.93
CA PRO A 55 1.68 -2.74 9.35
C PRO A 55 2.34 -3.01 10.70
N GLU A 56 3.59 -2.58 10.91
CA GLU A 56 4.32 -2.79 12.18
C GLU A 56 3.62 -2.17 13.40
N ALA A 57 2.90 -1.07 13.19
CA ALA A 57 2.08 -0.44 14.22
C ALA A 57 0.70 -1.11 14.42
N GLY A 58 0.42 -2.20 13.73
CA GLY A 58 -0.86 -2.90 13.78
C GLY A 58 -2.04 -2.09 13.22
N VAL A 59 -1.76 -1.10 12.35
CA VAL A 59 -2.80 -0.28 11.70
C VAL A 59 -3.41 -1.03 10.52
N ILE A 60 -2.64 -1.91 9.89
CA ILE A 60 -3.03 -2.69 8.71
C ILE A 60 -3.27 -4.13 9.11
N TYR A 61 -4.44 -4.68 8.72
CA TYR A 61 -4.78 -6.09 8.95
C TYR A 61 -5.65 -6.65 7.80
N PRO A 62 -5.77 -7.98 7.70
CA PRO A 62 -6.54 -8.61 6.62
C PRO A 62 -7.99 -8.13 6.55
N GLY A 63 -8.51 -7.97 5.32
CA GLY A 63 -9.88 -7.55 5.06
C GLY A 63 -10.13 -6.04 5.09
N MET A 64 -9.12 -5.23 5.38
CA MET A 64 -9.26 -3.76 5.32
C MET A 64 -9.31 -3.25 3.88
N ILE A 65 -9.98 -2.10 3.70
CA ILE A 65 -9.83 -1.23 2.52
C ILE A 65 -9.02 -0.02 2.96
N ILE A 66 -7.89 0.19 2.28
CA ILE A 66 -6.95 1.28 2.58
C ILE A 66 -6.79 2.13 1.34
N VAL A 67 -7.09 3.42 1.49
CA VAL A 67 -6.92 4.41 0.45
C VAL A 67 -5.89 5.43 0.90
N ALA A 68 -4.86 5.66 0.11
CA ALA A 68 -3.81 6.63 0.44
C ALA A 68 -3.41 7.46 -0.78
N THR A 69 -2.69 8.55 -0.54
CA THR A 69 -2.17 9.41 -1.62
C THR A 69 -0.91 8.85 -2.28
N ASP A 70 -0.36 7.77 -1.75
CA ASP A 70 0.77 7.05 -2.35
C ASP A 70 0.28 5.98 -3.34
N SER A 71 0.88 5.94 -4.52
CA SER A 71 0.53 4.98 -5.57
C SER A 71 0.86 3.53 -5.17
N HIS A 72 1.92 3.32 -4.36
CA HIS A 72 2.36 2.00 -3.90
C HIS A 72 1.56 1.48 -2.69
N THR A 73 0.42 2.07 -2.38
CA THR A 73 -0.53 1.58 -1.37
C THR A 73 -0.97 0.13 -1.63
N THR A 74 -0.84 -0.34 -2.88
CA THR A 74 -0.99 -1.76 -3.26
C THR A 74 -0.14 -2.70 -2.42
N THR A 75 0.96 -2.22 -1.80
CA THR A 75 1.82 -2.99 -0.89
C THR A 75 1.04 -3.66 0.24
N HIS A 76 -0.03 -3.03 0.72
CA HIS A 76 -0.85 -3.56 1.79
C HIS A 76 -1.64 -4.82 1.41
N GLY A 77 -1.69 -5.14 0.11
CA GLY A 77 -2.18 -6.44 -0.37
C GLY A 77 -1.36 -7.64 0.12
N ALA A 78 -0.10 -7.43 0.47
CA ALA A 78 0.76 -8.43 1.12
C ALA A 78 0.18 -8.92 2.46
N PHE A 79 -0.60 -8.07 3.12
CA PHE A 79 -1.26 -8.33 4.40
C PHE A 79 -2.73 -8.74 4.23
N GLY A 80 -3.18 -9.05 3.01
CA GLY A 80 -4.57 -9.39 2.75
C GLY A 80 -5.53 -8.21 2.84
N ALA A 81 -5.04 -6.98 2.66
CA ALA A 81 -5.85 -5.77 2.61
C ALA A 81 -6.00 -5.27 1.16
N MET A 82 -7.12 -4.64 0.84
CA MET A 82 -7.29 -3.93 -0.42
C MET A 82 -6.64 -2.54 -0.30
N GLY A 83 -5.37 -2.42 -0.72
CA GLY A 83 -4.65 -1.15 -0.76
C GLY A 83 -4.75 -0.49 -2.14
N THR A 84 -5.06 0.81 -2.19
CA THR A 84 -5.15 1.55 -3.46
C THR A 84 -4.77 3.02 -3.30
N GLY A 85 -4.08 3.55 -4.32
CA GLY A 85 -3.77 4.96 -4.41
C GLY A 85 -4.95 5.81 -4.89
N CYS A 86 -5.02 7.07 -4.46
CA CYS A 86 -5.97 8.06 -4.95
C CYS A 86 -5.33 9.46 -5.08
N GLY A 87 -6.01 10.35 -5.78
CA GLY A 87 -5.61 11.74 -5.89
C GLY A 87 -5.88 12.56 -4.61
N ALA A 88 -5.25 13.72 -4.49
CA ALA A 88 -5.41 14.60 -3.33
C ALA A 88 -6.86 15.06 -3.12
N THR A 89 -7.60 15.32 -4.20
CA THR A 89 -9.02 15.72 -4.11
C THR A 89 -9.89 14.60 -3.56
N ASP A 90 -9.67 13.36 -4.02
CA ASP A 90 -10.38 12.19 -3.50
C ASP A 90 -10.05 11.99 -2.02
N MET A 91 -8.78 12.13 -1.65
CA MET A 91 -8.37 12.02 -0.24
C MET A 91 -9.04 13.08 0.63
N ALA A 92 -9.15 14.32 0.15
CA ALA A 92 -9.86 15.37 0.88
C ALA A 92 -11.34 15.00 1.10
N THR A 93 -12.00 14.42 0.08
CA THR A 93 -13.37 13.92 0.19
C THR A 93 -13.47 12.80 1.22
N ILE A 94 -12.59 11.79 1.15
CA ILE A 94 -12.55 10.68 2.12
C ILE A 94 -12.36 11.21 3.54
N LEU A 95 -11.43 12.13 3.76
CA LEU A 95 -11.21 12.71 5.10
C LEU A 95 -12.43 13.44 5.65
N MET A 96 -13.26 14.04 4.78
CA MET A 96 -14.47 14.75 5.18
C MET A 96 -15.69 13.85 5.38
N THR A 97 -15.86 12.84 4.54
CA THR A 97 -17.10 12.04 4.44
C THR A 97 -16.94 10.59 4.88
N GLY A 98 -15.73 10.06 4.83
CA GLY A 98 -15.47 8.63 5.01
C GLY A 98 -15.83 7.77 3.79
N GLU A 99 -16.15 8.39 2.67
CA GLU A 99 -16.69 7.69 1.49
C GLU A 99 -15.88 7.98 0.24
N LEU A 100 -15.75 6.96 -0.60
CA LEU A 100 -15.26 7.05 -1.96
C LEU A 100 -15.95 5.97 -2.81
N TRP A 101 -16.38 6.32 -4.02
CA TRP A 101 -16.95 5.34 -4.92
C TRP A 101 -15.86 4.58 -5.69
N PHE A 102 -16.07 3.30 -5.91
CA PHE A 102 -15.24 2.46 -6.75
C PHE A 102 -16.08 1.66 -7.73
N ARG A 103 -15.59 1.53 -8.96
CA ARG A 103 -16.01 0.42 -9.81
C ARG A 103 -15.27 -0.83 -9.33
N VAL A 104 -15.99 -1.93 -9.07
CA VAL A 104 -15.37 -3.20 -8.73
C VAL A 104 -14.45 -3.63 -9.86
N PRO A 105 -13.12 -3.79 -9.63
CA PRO A 105 -12.19 -4.17 -10.67
C PRO A 105 -12.35 -5.64 -11.06
N GLU A 106 -12.10 -5.94 -12.34
CA GLU A 106 -11.89 -7.33 -12.77
C GLU A 106 -10.60 -7.87 -12.16
N ILE A 107 -10.57 -9.18 -11.88
CA ILE A 107 -9.43 -9.84 -11.25
C ILE A 107 -8.60 -10.57 -12.31
N ILE A 108 -7.28 -10.38 -12.29
CA ILE A 108 -6.30 -11.21 -12.98
C ILE A 108 -5.65 -12.11 -11.92
N GLU A 109 -5.81 -13.41 -12.04
CA GLU A 109 -5.02 -14.36 -11.24
C GLU A 109 -3.61 -14.48 -11.84
N VAL A 110 -2.59 -14.25 -11.01
CA VAL A 110 -1.18 -14.52 -11.34
C VAL A 110 -0.70 -15.65 -10.46
N ARG A 111 -0.67 -16.86 -11.03
CA ARG A 111 -0.29 -18.05 -10.33
C ARG A 111 1.22 -18.30 -10.44
N LEU A 112 1.91 -18.28 -9.30
CA LEU A 112 3.34 -18.48 -9.17
C LEU A 112 3.61 -19.82 -8.47
N GLU A 113 4.16 -20.77 -9.21
CA GLU A 113 4.37 -22.15 -8.72
C GLU A 113 5.86 -22.50 -8.60
N GLY A 114 6.15 -23.38 -7.66
CA GLY A 114 7.48 -23.96 -7.46
C GLY A 114 8.36 -23.13 -6.53
N LYS A 115 9.67 -23.21 -6.75
CA LYS A 115 10.68 -22.50 -5.95
C LYS A 115 11.55 -21.67 -6.86
N ALA A 116 11.88 -20.45 -6.43
CA ALA A 116 12.85 -19.63 -7.10
C ALA A 116 14.24 -20.30 -7.03
N PRO A 117 15.02 -20.31 -8.14
CA PRO A 117 16.41 -20.71 -8.12
C PRO A 117 17.24 -19.85 -7.15
N GLU A 118 18.39 -20.40 -6.73
CA GLU A 118 19.35 -19.62 -5.94
C GLU A 118 19.76 -18.35 -6.67
N GLY A 119 19.81 -17.21 -5.94
CA GLY A 119 20.12 -15.91 -6.50
C GLY A 119 18.94 -15.16 -7.15
N VAL A 120 17.74 -15.77 -7.19
CA VAL A 120 16.51 -15.12 -7.66
C VAL A 120 15.70 -14.63 -6.45
N PHE A 121 15.42 -13.34 -6.43
CA PHE A 121 14.68 -12.67 -5.35
C PHE A 121 13.24 -12.35 -5.78
N PRO A 122 12.33 -12.05 -4.83
CA PRO A 122 10.95 -11.65 -5.15
C PRO A 122 10.85 -10.49 -6.15
N LYS A 123 11.84 -9.57 -6.13
CA LYS A 123 11.90 -8.48 -7.10
C LYS A 123 12.13 -8.98 -8.54
N ASP A 124 12.96 -9.98 -8.73
CA ASP A 124 13.19 -10.56 -10.07
C ASP A 124 11.95 -11.25 -10.60
N VAL A 125 11.21 -11.92 -9.69
CA VAL A 125 9.94 -12.59 -10.02
C VAL A 125 8.91 -11.56 -10.48
N ILE A 126 8.68 -10.50 -9.71
CA ILE A 126 7.68 -9.50 -10.10
C ILE A 126 8.10 -8.71 -11.35
N LEU A 127 9.38 -8.45 -11.55
CA LEU A 127 9.87 -7.84 -12.78
C LEU A 127 9.64 -8.74 -14.01
N ASN A 128 9.74 -10.07 -13.87
CA ASN A 128 9.38 -11.01 -14.93
C ASN A 128 7.88 -10.96 -15.23
N VAL A 129 7.02 -10.91 -14.18
CA VAL A 129 5.57 -10.76 -14.34
C VAL A 129 5.24 -9.44 -15.05
N LEU A 130 5.84 -8.33 -14.62
CA LEU A 130 5.71 -7.01 -15.24
C LEU A 130 6.13 -7.04 -16.72
N GLY A 131 7.24 -7.72 -17.02
CA GLY A 131 7.72 -7.90 -18.39
C GLY A 131 6.73 -8.63 -19.31
N ARG A 132 5.87 -9.50 -18.77
CA ARG A 132 4.82 -10.23 -19.50
C ARG A 132 3.51 -9.44 -19.60
N ILE A 133 3.03 -8.90 -18.49
CA ILE A 133 1.75 -8.16 -18.43
C ILE A 133 1.89 -6.77 -19.08
N LYS A 134 3.07 -6.13 -18.99
CA LYS A 134 3.38 -4.77 -19.41
C LYS A 134 2.80 -3.70 -18.49
N ALA A 135 3.24 -2.44 -18.67
CA ALA A 135 2.87 -1.33 -17.80
C ALA A 135 1.39 -0.94 -17.86
N ASP A 136 0.68 -1.34 -18.90
CA ASP A 136 -0.74 -1.03 -19.14
C ASP A 136 -1.64 -2.27 -19.19
N GLY A 137 -1.08 -3.46 -18.99
CA GLY A 137 -1.81 -4.73 -19.19
C GLY A 137 -2.83 -5.03 -18.08
N ALA A 138 -2.74 -4.34 -16.94
CA ALA A 138 -3.65 -4.53 -15.80
C ALA A 138 -4.33 -3.22 -15.37
N VAL A 139 -4.47 -2.25 -16.27
CA VAL A 139 -5.09 -0.95 -15.95
C VAL A 139 -6.47 -1.14 -15.33
N TYR A 140 -6.63 -0.57 -14.14
CA TYR A 140 -7.83 -0.63 -13.32
C TYR A 140 -8.30 -2.05 -12.96
N LYS A 141 -7.42 -3.06 -13.02
CA LYS A 141 -7.72 -4.43 -12.56
C LYS A 141 -7.14 -4.68 -11.16
N ALA A 142 -7.63 -5.70 -10.51
CA ALA A 142 -7.00 -6.26 -9.32
C ALA A 142 -6.11 -7.44 -9.76
N ILE A 143 -4.95 -7.63 -9.11
CA ILE A 143 -4.17 -8.84 -9.28
C ILE A 143 -4.27 -9.66 -7.99
N ASP A 144 -4.66 -10.94 -8.15
CA ASP A 144 -4.59 -11.95 -7.10
C ASP A 144 -3.37 -12.84 -7.34
N PHE A 145 -2.37 -12.75 -6.47
CA PHE A 145 -1.18 -13.58 -6.53
C PHE A 145 -1.40 -14.86 -5.74
N THR A 146 -1.31 -16.00 -6.43
CA THR A 146 -1.57 -17.34 -5.87
C THR A 146 -0.43 -18.31 -6.15
N GLY A 147 -0.51 -19.51 -5.58
CA GLY A 147 0.41 -20.62 -5.86
C GLY A 147 1.48 -20.82 -4.79
N SER A 148 2.16 -21.97 -4.91
CA SER A 148 3.08 -22.48 -3.89
C SER A 148 4.30 -21.56 -3.64
N TYR A 149 4.73 -20.79 -4.64
CA TYR A 149 5.77 -19.78 -4.43
C TYR A 149 5.28 -18.66 -3.52
N VAL A 150 4.06 -18.15 -3.75
CA VAL A 150 3.47 -17.07 -2.93
C VAL A 150 3.28 -17.52 -1.48
N GLU A 151 2.84 -18.77 -1.27
CA GLU A 151 2.67 -19.35 0.06
C GLU A 151 4.00 -19.44 0.83
N SER A 152 5.11 -19.68 0.11
CA SER A 152 6.44 -19.80 0.69
C SER A 152 7.12 -18.46 1.01
N LEU A 153 6.56 -17.33 0.58
CA LEU A 153 7.13 -16.02 0.80
C LEU A 153 6.93 -15.54 2.25
N ASN A 154 8.01 -15.03 2.83
CA ASN A 154 7.93 -14.22 4.04
C ASN A 154 7.27 -12.86 3.75
N VAL A 155 6.94 -12.12 4.80
CA VAL A 155 6.25 -10.81 4.70
C VAL A 155 6.98 -9.85 3.77
N ALA A 156 8.31 -9.72 3.88
CA ALA A 156 9.10 -8.82 3.05
C ALA A 156 9.01 -9.17 1.56
N GLY A 157 9.08 -10.46 1.20
CA GLY A 157 8.92 -10.93 -0.19
C GLY A 157 7.51 -10.65 -0.73
N ARG A 158 6.48 -10.84 0.08
CA ARG A 158 5.09 -10.52 -0.26
C ARG A 158 4.91 -9.02 -0.51
N MET A 159 5.49 -8.17 0.36
CA MET A 159 5.47 -6.71 0.20
C MET A 159 6.11 -6.28 -1.11
N VAL A 160 7.26 -6.83 -1.47
CA VAL A 160 7.95 -6.49 -2.74
C VAL A 160 7.07 -6.77 -3.96
N ILE A 161 6.40 -7.92 -3.99
CA ILE A 161 5.54 -8.30 -5.13
C ILE A 161 4.29 -7.40 -5.19
N CYS A 162 3.59 -7.20 -4.09
CA CYS A 162 2.40 -6.34 -4.06
C CYS A 162 2.75 -4.87 -4.32
N ASN A 163 3.91 -4.39 -3.84
CA ASN A 163 4.38 -3.04 -4.10
C ASN A 163 4.57 -2.78 -5.59
N MET A 164 5.34 -3.64 -6.26
CA MET A 164 5.66 -3.49 -7.68
C MET A 164 4.47 -3.76 -8.63
N ALA A 165 3.37 -4.30 -8.12
CA ALA A 165 2.19 -4.54 -8.94
C ALA A 165 1.61 -3.24 -9.53
N VAL A 166 1.75 -2.09 -8.85
CA VAL A 166 1.28 -0.79 -9.34
C VAL A 166 1.87 -0.43 -10.71
N GLU A 167 3.07 -0.90 -11.02
CA GLU A 167 3.76 -0.64 -12.30
C GLU A 167 3.06 -1.29 -13.51
N MET A 168 2.07 -2.17 -13.27
CA MET A 168 1.20 -2.75 -14.30
C MET A 168 -0.12 -2.00 -14.49
N GLY A 169 -0.30 -0.88 -13.76
CA GLY A 169 -1.52 -0.07 -13.79
C GLY A 169 -2.67 -0.61 -12.93
N VAL A 170 -2.40 -1.53 -12.01
CA VAL A 170 -3.45 -2.14 -11.17
C VAL A 170 -4.12 -1.15 -10.22
N LYS A 171 -5.38 -1.42 -9.91
CA LYS A 171 -6.10 -0.73 -8.84
C LYS A 171 -5.68 -1.23 -7.47
N THR A 172 -5.42 -2.53 -7.35
CA THR A 172 -4.92 -3.18 -6.13
C THR A 172 -4.23 -4.49 -6.47
N ALA A 173 -3.38 -4.96 -5.55
CA ALA A 173 -2.83 -6.30 -5.56
C ALA A 173 -3.26 -7.02 -4.28
N TYR A 174 -3.29 -8.33 -4.28
CA TYR A 174 -3.74 -9.13 -3.14
C TYR A 174 -2.96 -10.44 -3.05
N MET A 175 -2.72 -10.88 -1.84
CA MET A 175 -2.24 -12.21 -1.50
C MET A 175 -3.04 -12.72 -0.30
N GLN A 176 -3.49 -13.97 -0.35
CA GLN A 176 -4.10 -14.61 0.81
C GLN A 176 -3.12 -14.57 1.99
N PRO A 177 -3.51 -14.04 3.17
CA PRO A 177 -2.65 -14.04 4.34
C PRO A 177 -2.25 -15.46 4.74
N ASN A 178 -0.98 -15.65 5.08
CA ASN A 178 -0.45 -16.86 5.71
C ASN A 178 -0.14 -16.62 7.18
N GLN A 179 0.38 -17.62 7.89
CA GLN A 179 0.66 -17.50 9.31
C GLN A 179 1.72 -16.41 9.59
N ASP A 180 2.76 -16.28 8.75
CA ASP A 180 3.78 -15.24 8.91
C ASP A 180 3.20 -13.82 8.89
N VAL A 181 2.15 -13.61 8.07
CA VAL A 181 1.44 -12.31 8.01
C VAL A 181 0.61 -12.07 9.26
N LEU A 182 0.01 -13.12 9.84
CA LEU A 182 -0.81 -12.99 11.04
C LEU A 182 0.04 -12.80 12.31
N ASP A 183 1.27 -13.28 12.29
CA ASP A 183 2.22 -13.19 13.40
C ASP A 183 3.07 -11.90 13.35
N TYR A 184 3.07 -11.19 12.21
CA TYR A 184 3.84 -9.96 11.97
C TYR A 184 3.23 -8.76 12.69
#